data_f877b99398eaed6f9a3b25d5d2beaf2d
#
_entry.id   f877b99398eaed6f9a3b25d5d2beaf2d
#
_cell.length_a   1.000
_cell.length_b   1.000
_cell.length_c   1.000
_cell.angle_alpha   90.00
_cell.angle_beta   90.00
_cell.angle_gamma   90.00
#
_symmetry.space_group_name_H-M   'P 1'
#
loop_
_entity.id
_entity.type
_entity.pdbx_description
1 polymer ?
#
loop_
_entity_poly.entity_id
_entity_poly.type
_entity_poly.pdbx_seq_one_letter_code
_entity_poly.pdbx_strand_id
1 'polypeptide(L)'
;MLKMSNSRFGALLAVVCLCNISLLCGQEKRTKSAAVSELVFVQSGDLPIIISAPHGGTGEVPGVSERTGAGLATGPSGFFTGRDGGTEELAIEVVEAIKKRYGKSPYVVVSKVHRKYMDPNRPPDISFEDAKMKPYYDHYHDHLAKFSREVTDRFKAGVLIDLHGQGTSKETVFRGTKNGLTVTHLRDTFGEAAHEGSKSLFGLLSARGWKVHPSPHNDKEQSGFTGGYIVQSYGSHKAQPIDAIQLEFGAEYRVAGKRAKTAEVLTDALVEYAGLYLQVQVPTESKTSESARPRLKVAVFVDEGVSSTAQLFKALKSDTSLVASKVSATDIRDGKLDEYSVLIHPGGSARSQGKALGEEGRMKVREFVRSGRGMVGICAGAYLACSDNDQRLKILDAKVIDREHWNRGFGNVDISITSLGQGILALEKERTEVYYHQGPLLAPAEDSQVPDYRTLARFETEIAKNNAPKGVMVGTTAIALGDFGNGRVICFSPHPEKTPGLESMLLQGIHWAGGKKISRPF
;
A
#
# COMPACT_ATOMS: atom_id res chain seq x y z
N MET A 1 -26.21 -60.93 46.79
CA MET A 1 -26.75 -59.73 47.44
C MET A 1 -25.69 -58.69 47.42
N LEU A 2 -25.82 -57.71 46.54
CA LEU A 2 -25.40 -56.34 46.76
C LEU A 2 -25.76 -55.54 45.52
N LYS A 3 -26.65 -54.59 45.68
CA LYS A 3 -27.07 -53.58 44.72
C LYS A 3 -25.91 -52.60 44.52
N MET A 4 -25.42 -52.45 43.31
CA MET A 4 -24.62 -51.29 42.95
C MET A 4 -25.38 -50.32 42.06
N SER A 5 -25.42 -49.11 42.52
CA SER A 5 -26.23 -48.01 42.04
C SER A 5 -25.74 -47.44 40.71
N ASN A 6 -26.63 -47.32 39.77
CA ASN A 6 -26.48 -46.56 38.54
C ASN A 6 -26.61 -45.05 38.81
N SER A 7 -25.50 -44.34 39.02
CA SER A 7 -25.55 -42.85 39.13
C SER A 7 -24.32 -42.08 38.57
N ARG A 8 -23.52 -42.71 37.68
CA ARG A 8 -22.34 -41.99 37.14
C ARG A 8 -22.36 -41.75 35.61
N PHE A 9 -23.38 -42.23 34.89
CA PHE A 9 -23.46 -42.03 33.42
C PHE A 9 -24.26 -40.81 32.96
N GLY A 10 -25.04 -40.19 33.82
CA GLY A 10 -25.88 -39.03 33.44
C GLY A 10 -25.16 -37.68 33.43
N ALA A 11 -24.06 -37.53 34.18
CA ALA A 11 -23.34 -36.26 34.30
C ALA A 11 -22.37 -36.00 33.15
N LEU A 12 -21.86 -37.07 32.48
CA LEU A 12 -20.87 -36.89 31.40
C LEU A 12 -21.51 -36.47 30.07
N LEU A 13 -22.78 -36.86 29.83
CA LEU A 13 -23.50 -36.49 28.58
C LEU A 13 -23.97 -35.03 28.60
N ALA A 14 -24.33 -34.50 29.77
CA ALA A 14 -24.75 -33.08 29.91
C ALA A 14 -23.60 -32.08 29.73
N VAL A 15 -22.39 -32.42 30.18
CA VAL A 15 -21.21 -31.56 30.01
C VAL A 15 -20.71 -31.51 28.56
N VAL A 16 -20.80 -32.62 27.81
CA VAL A 16 -20.41 -32.65 26.39
C VAL A 16 -21.39 -31.86 25.54
N CYS A 17 -22.71 -31.91 25.80
CA CYS A 17 -23.69 -31.10 25.08
C CYS A 17 -23.57 -29.59 25.36
N LEU A 18 -23.28 -29.17 26.59
CA LEU A 18 -23.09 -27.76 26.92
C LEU A 18 -21.81 -27.17 26.32
N CYS A 19 -20.72 -27.94 26.26
CA CYS A 19 -19.48 -27.52 25.60
C CYS A 19 -19.65 -27.37 24.07
N ASN A 20 -20.40 -28.28 23.43
CA ASN A 20 -20.63 -28.18 21.97
C ASN A 20 -21.55 -27.02 21.57
N ILE A 21 -22.54 -26.68 22.39
CA ILE A 21 -23.43 -25.52 22.13
C ILE A 21 -22.64 -24.21 22.33
N SER A 22 -21.75 -24.13 23.30
CA SER A 22 -20.89 -22.94 23.50
C SER A 22 -19.84 -22.77 22.40
N LEU A 23 -19.29 -23.87 21.86
CA LEU A 23 -18.36 -23.83 20.72
C LEU A 23 -19.05 -23.43 19.41
N LEU A 24 -20.26 -23.95 19.13
CA LEU A 24 -21.04 -23.56 17.95
C LEU A 24 -21.50 -22.10 18.03
N CYS A 25 -21.93 -21.62 19.19
CA CYS A 25 -22.32 -20.22 19.37
C CYS A 25 -21.09 -19.28 19.27
N GLY A 26 -19.92 -19.71 19.73
CA GLY A 26 -18.67 -18.96 19.61
C GLY A 26 -18.12 -18.92 18.17
N GLN A 27 -18.29 -19.98 17.39
CA GLN A 27 -17.90 -20.01 15.99
C GLN A 27 -18.82 -19.17 15.10
N GLU A 28 -20.15 -19.17 15.32
CA GLU A 28 -21.07 -18.29 14.59
C GLU A 28 -20.83 -16.80 14.88
N LYS A 29 -20.52 -16.43 16.12
CA LYS A 29 -20.16 -15.04 16.46
C LYS A 29 -18.80 -14.63 15.86
N ARG A 30 -17.83 -15.54 15.81
CA ARG A 30 -16.52 -15.27 15.16
C ARG A 30 -16.62 -15.10 13.66
N THR A 31 -17.40 -15.94 12.97
CA THR A 31 -17.59 -15.85 11.52
C THR A 31 -18.38 -14.61 11.12
N LYS A 32 -19.41 -14.21 11.86
CA LYS A 32 -20.15 -12.96 11.59
C LYS A 32 -19.30 -11.71 11.87
N SER A 33 -18.50 -11.72 12.92
CA SER A 33 -17.58 -10.59 13.22
C SER A 33 -16.47 -10.44 12.19
N ALA A 34 -15.91 -11.52 11.67
CA ALA A 34 -14.91 -11.50 10.61
C ALA A 34 -15.45 -10.90 9.31
N ALA A 35 -16.65 -11.30 8.89
CA ALA A 35 -17.29 -10.80 7.68
C ALA A 35 -17.58 -9.30 7.71
N VAL A 36 -17.98 -8.74 8.86
CA VAL A 36 -18.17 -7.28 9.00
C VAL A 36 -16.86 -6.53 8.92
N SER A 37 -15.81 -6.99 9.59
CA SER A 37 -14.48 -6.35 9.55
C SER A 37 -13.78 -6.46 8.18
N GLU A 38 -14.15 -7.42 7.35
CA GLU A 38 -13.67 -7.52 5.97
C GLU A 38 -14.26 -6.43 5.07
N LEU A 39 -15.52 -6.05 5.30
CA LEU A 39 -16.27 -5.10 4.47
C LEU A 39 -16.39 -3.69 5.07
N VAL A 40 -16.02 -3.50 6.33
CA VAL A 40 -15.84 -2.17 6.94
C VAL A 40 -14.46 -2.11 7.58
N PHE A 41 -13.55 -1.44 6.89
CA PHE A 41 -12.19 -1.27 7.38
C PHE A 41 -12.13 -0.19 8.45
N VAL A 42 -11.56 -0.53 9.61
CA VAL A 42 -11.36 0.40 10.73
C VAL A 42 -9.94 0.31 11.25
N GLN A 43 -9.36 1.46 11.59
CA GLN A 43 -8.03 1.55 12.18
C GLN A 43 -7.99 2.66 13.22
N SER A 44 -7.55 2.35 14.45
CA SER A 44 -7.25 3.35 15.46
C SER A 44 -6.03 4.19 15.08
N GLY A 45 -6.00 5.43 15.54
CA GLY A 45 -4.95 6.38 15.18
C GLY A 45 -4.24 7.02 16.38
N ASP A 46 -3.24 7.84 16.07
CA ASP A 46 -2.41 8.59 17.02
C ASP A 46 -2.39 10.09 16.72
N LEU A 47 -3.24 10.56 15.80
CA LEU A 47 -3.38 11.95 15.40
C LEU A 47 -4.83 12.42 15.60
N PRO A 48 -5.09 13.70 15.82
CA PRO A 48 -6.44 14.26 15.91
C PRO A 48 -7.12 14.40 14.54
N ILE A 49 -6.92 13.41 13.67
CA ILE A 49 -7.46 13.36 12.31
C ILE A 49 -8.20 12.04 12.14
N ILE A 50 -9.44 12.10 11.67
CA ILE A 50 -10.27 10.96 11.31
C ILE A 50 -10.48 11.00 9.80
N ILE A 51 -10.17 9.94 9.09
CA ILE A 51 -10.43 9.78 7.65
C ILE A 51 -11.60 8.83 7.49
N SER A 52 -12.64 9.25 6.76
CA SER A 52 -13.75 8.39 6.38
C SER A 52 -13.98 8.35 4.87
N ALA A 53 -14.47 7.22 4.36
CA ALA A 53 -14.86 7.07 2.97
C ALA A 53 -16.04 6.06 2.87
N PRO A 54 -17.28 6.55 2.70
CA PRO A 54 -18.47 5.70 2.78
C PRO A 54 -18.85 5.01 1.48
N HIS A 55 -18.38 5.47 0.30
CA HIS A 55 -19.00 5.14 -0.99
C HIS A 55 -18.07 4.52 -2.04
N GLY A 56 -16.79 4.29 -1.71
CA GLY A 56 -15.80 3.76 -2.66
C GLY A 56 -15.91 2.26 -2.91
N GLY A 57 -16.53 1.53 -2.01
CA GLY A 57 -16.52 0.08 -1.96
C GLY A 57 -17.17 -0.64 -3.14
N THR A 58 -16.67 -1.85 -3.41
CA THR A 58 -17.19 -2.78 -4.44
C THR A 58 -17.72 -4.07 -3.85
N GLY A 59 -17.57 -4.25 -2.52
CA GLY A 59 -17.89 -5.49 -1.81
C GLY A 59 -19.38 -5.81 -1.84
N GLU A 60 -19.68 -7.08 -2.10
CA GLU A 60 -21.04 -7.63 -2.05
C GLU A 60 -21.27 -8.36 -0.73
N VAL A 61 -22.51 -8.33 -0.26
CA VAL A 61 -22.93 -9.09 0.93
C VAL A 61 -23.81 -10.25 0.47
N PRO A 62 -23.38 -11.50 0.65
CA PRO A 62 -24.12 -12.65 0.18
C PRO A 62 -25.56 -12.71 0.76
N GLY A 63 -26.54 -12.91 -0.13
CA GLY A 63 -27.95 -13.01 0.23
C GLY A 63 -28.61 -11.68 0.62
N VAL A 64 -28.01 -10.55 0.26
CA VAL A 64 -28.59 -9.21 0.35
C VAL A 64 -28.95 -8.74 -1.05
N SER A 65 -30.18 -8.26 -1.23
CA SER A 65 -30.63 -7.67 -2.48
C SER A 65 -30.20 -6.20 -2.59
N GLU A 66 -30.02 -5.74 -3.82
CA GLU A 66 -29.76 -4.32 -4.08
C GLU A 66 -30.94 -3.46 -3.62
N ARG A 67 -30.65 -2.30 -3.07
CA ARG A 67 -31.67 -1.32 -2.69
C ARG A 67 -32.43 -0.81 -3.93
N THR A 68 -33.73 -0.73 -3.81
CA THR A 68 -34.62 -0.19 -4.85
C THR A 68 -35.13 1.22 -4.53
N GLY A 69 -34.99 1.63 -3.27
CA GLY A 69 -35.58 2.86 -2.72
C GLY A 69 -37.01 2.68 -2.24
N ALA A 70 -37.70 1.63 -2.65
CA ALA A 70 -39.12 1.43 -2.33
C ALA A 70 -39.36 1.10 -0.85
N GLY A 71 -38.41 0.43 -0.19
CA GLY A 71 -38.46 0.07 1.23
C GLY A 71 -37.89 1.12 2.18
N LEU A 72 -37.41 2.26 1.67
CA LEU A 72 -36.84 3.34 2.49
C LEU A 72 -37.93 4.29 2.99
N ALA A 73 -37.73 4.90 4.18
CA ALA A 73 -38.69 5.82 4.80
C ALA A 73 -39.02 7.04 3.90
N THR A 74 -38.07 7.51 3.09
CA THR A 74 -38.27 8.60 2.13
C THR A 74 -38.71 8.14 0.74
N GLY A 75 -38.91 6.83 0.54
CA GLY A 75 -39.11 6.25 -0.79
C GLY A 75 -37.92 6.50 -1.72
N PRO A 76 -38.14 6.53 -3.05
CA PRO A 76 -37.06 6.73 -4.00
C PRO A 76 -36.53 8.17 -4.08
N SER A 77 -37.08 9.12 -3.32
CA SER A 77 -36.63 10.50 -3.33
C SER A 77 -35.22 10.63 -2.71
N GLY A 78 -34.27 11.18 -3.47
CA GLY A 78 -32.88 11.29 -3.06
C GLY A 78 -32.10 9.96 -3.00
N PHE A 79 -32.69 8.88 -3.51
CA PHE A 79 -32.10 7.56 -3.58
C PHE A 79 -30.99 7.53 -4.64
N PHE A 80 -29.84 6.99 -4.25
CA PHE A 80 -28.69 6.86 -5.13
C PHE A 80 -27.89 5.60 -4.79
N THR A 81 -27.53 4.81 -5.80
CA THR A 81 -26.79 3.54 -5.65
C THR A 81 -25.39 3.58 -6.27
N GLY A 82 -25.10 4.62 -7.05
CA GLY A 82 -23.79 4.75 -7.68
C GLY A 82 -22.67 4.92 -6.64
N ARG A 83 -21.58 4.21 -6.85
CA ARG A 83 -20.40 4.34 -5.99
C ARG A 83 -19.52 5.53 -6.40
N ASP A 84 -18.77 6.04 -5.46
CA ASP A 84 -17.75 7.06 -5.67
C ASP A 84 -16.41 6.37 -6.00
N GLY A 85 -16.28 5.85 -7.23
CA GLY A 85 -15.13 5.03 -7.62
C GLY A 85 -13.79 5.71 -7.35
N GLY A 86 -12.86 5.00 -6.74
CA GLY A 86 -11.53 5.47 -6.39
C GLY A 86 -11.39 6.13 -5.03
N THR A 87 -12.49 6.36 -4.27
CA THR A 87 -12.42 7.03 -2.95
C THR A 87 -11.99 6.08 -1.83
N GLU A 88 -12.31 4.79 -1.90
CA GLU A 88 -11.77 3.78 -0.97
C GLU A 88 -10.26 3.77 -1.04
N GLU A 89 -9.71 3.60 -2.23
CA GLU A 89 -8.26 3.52 -2.43
C GLU A 89 -7.58 4.86 -2.12
N LEU A 90 -8.22 6.00 -2.47
CA LEU A 90 -7.70 7.33 -2.11
C LEU A 90 -7.61 7.50 -0.60
N ALA A 91 -8.61 7.05 0.16
CA ALA A 91 -8.57 7.11 1.63
C ALA A 91 -7.36 6.34 2.18
N ILE A 92 -7.12 5.14 1.70
CA ILE A 92 -5.95 4.33 2.12
C ILE A 92 -4.64 5.00 1.74
N GLU A 93 -4.52 5.53 0.52
CA GLU A 93 -3.31 6.25 0.08
C GLU A 93 -3.06 7.52 0.91
N VAL A 94 -4.10 8.27 1.31
CA VAL A 94 -4.00 9.43 2.21
C VAL A 94 -3.52 9.00 3.59
N VAL A 95 -4.07 7.93 4.15
CA VAL A 95 -3.65 7.37 5.45
C VAL A 95 -2.16 7.00 5.44
N GLU A 96 -1.71 6.30 4.40
CA GLU A 96 -0.30 5.93 4.26
C GLU A 96 0.62 7.16 4.07
N ALA A 97 0.16 8.16 3.33
CA ALA A 97 0.90 9.40 3.15
C ALA A 97 1.02 10.19 4.46
N ILE A 98 -0.05 10.28 5.27
CA ILE A 98 -0.04 10.89 6.59
C ILE A 98 0.92 10.13 7.52
N LYS A 99 0.83 8.80 7.56
CA LYS A 99 1.71 7.96 8.36
C LYS A 99 3.18 8.13 7.98
N LYS A 100 3.47 8.21 6.69
CA LYS A 100 4.82 8.50 6.18
C LYS A 100 5.31 9.87 6.65
N ARG A 101 4.44 10.89 6.70
CA ARG A 101 4.80 12.26 7.06
C ARG A 101 5.00 12.47 8.57
N TYR A 102 4.13 11.88 9.39
CA TYR A 102 4.15 12.06 10.85
C TYR A 102 4.82 10.93 11.63
N GLY A 103 5.05 9.75 11.00
CA GLY A 103 5.37 8.51 11.73
C GLY A 103 4.22 7.99 12.59
N LYS A 104 3.03 8.60 12.48
CA LYS A 104 1.80 8.31 13.22
C LYS A 104 0.64 8.19 12.25
N SER A 105 -0.38 7.42 12.61
CA SER A 105 -1.55 7.17 11.77
C SER A 105 -2.74 8.05 12.17
N PRO A 106 -3.59 8.52 11.23
CA PRO A 106 -4.92 9.01 11.54
C PRO A 106 -5.83 7.85 11.94
N TYR A 107 -6.98 8.15 12.55
CA TYR A 107 -8.09 7.21 12.68
C TYR A 107 -8.77 7.01 11.34
N VAL A 108 -9.25 5.80 11.06
CA VAL A 108 -9.78 5.46 9.73
C VAL A 108 -11.05 4.64 9.83
N VAL A 109 -12.07 5.01 9.03
CA VAL A 109 -13.28 4.21 8.83
C VAL A 109 -13.66 4.24 7.35
N VAL A 110 -13.56 3.10 6.66
CA VAL A 110 -13.84 3.00 5.22
C VAL A 110 -14.84 1.88 4.96
N SER A 111 -15.92 2.19 4.25
CA SER A 111 -16.86 1.17 3.79
C SER A 111 -16.36 0.56 2.47
N LYS A 112 -16.14 -0.75 2.49
CA LYS A 112 -15.87 -1.54 1.28
C LYS A 112 -17.16 -2.11 0.67
N VAL A 113 -18.30 -1.98 1.37
CA VAL A 113 -19.62 -2.39 0.87
C VAL A 113 -20.00 -1.50 -0.31
N HIS A 114 -20.49 -2.13 -1.39
CA HIS A 114 -21.00 -1.35 -2.52
C HIS A 114 -22.26 -0.56 -2.11
N ARG A 115 -22.30 0.74 -2.47
CA ARG A 115 -23.38 1.67 -2.11
C ARG A 115 -24.78 1.17 -2.49
N LYS A 116 -24.89 0.28 -3.48
CA LYS A 116 -26.16 -0.33 -3.86
C LYS A 116 -26.82 -1.19 -2.76
N TYR A 117 -26.06 -1.59 -1.74
CA TYR A 117 -26.59 -2.34 -0.59
C TYR A 117 -26.80 -1.47 0.64
N MET A 118 -25.93 -0.48 0.87
CA MET A 118 -25.95 0.38 2.04
C MET A 118 -25.32 1.74 1.74
N ASP A 119 -25.94 2.81 2.20
CA ASP A 119 -25.40 4.18 2.13
C ASP A 119 -25.06 4.71 3.54
N PRO A 120 -23.82 4.60 4.03
CA PRO A 120 -23.46 5.09 5.36
C PRO A 120 -23.61 6.62 5.50
N ASN A 121 -23.68 7.37 4.40
CA ASN A 121 -23.90 8.82 4.46
C ASN A 121 -25.39 9.20 4.44
N ARG A 122 -26.23 8.32 5.03
CA ARG A 122 -27.65 8.52 5.28
C ARG A 122 -27.99 8.06 6.70
N PRO A 123 -29.04 8.60 7.31
CA PRO A 123 -29.57 8.06 8.57
C PRO A 123 -30.04 6.60 8.40
N PRO A 124 -30.11 5.81 9.48
CA PRO A 124 -30.31 4.35 9.39
C PRO A 124 -31.60 3.92 8.68
N ASP A 125 -32.67 4.71 8.81
CA ASP A 125 -33.99 4.46 8.23
C ASP A 125 -34.05 4.60 6.69
N ILE A 126 -33.03 5.26 6.09
CA ILE A 126 -32.91 5.41 4.63
C ILE A 126 -31.56 4.93 4.10
N SER A 127 -30.71 4.29 4.93
CA SER A 127 -29.40 3.79 4.54
C SER A 127 -29.47 2.45 3.82
N PHE A 128 -30.31 1.54 4.26
CA PHE A 128 -30.45 0.18 3.74
C PHE A 128 -31.89 -0.32 3.84
N GLU A 129 -32.25 -1.25 2.96
CA GLU A 129 -33.57 -1.91 2.96
C GLU A 129 -33.54 -3.30 3.60
N ASP A 130 -32.43 -4.04 3.49
CA ASP A 130 -32.26 -5.34 4.11
C ASP A 130 -31.64 -5.21 5.50
N ALA A 131 -32.31 -5.71 6.53
CA ALA A 131 -31.85 -5.69 7.93
C ALA A 131 -30.48 -6.37 8.14
N LYS A 132 -30.06 -7.26 7.24
CA LYS A 132 -28.72 -7.87 7.25
C LYS A 132 -27.61 -6.84 7.10
N MET A 133 -27.90 -5.66 6.56
CA MET A 133 -26.94 -4.56 6.42
C MET A 133 -26.72 -3.77 7.73
N LYS A 134 -27.65 -3.88 8.70
CA LYS A 134 -27.53 -3.16 9.97
C LYS A 134 -26.19 -3.36 10.70
N PRO A 135 -25.63 -4.57 10.83
CA PRO A 135 -24.32 -4.75 11.49
C PRO A 135 -23.18 -4.00 10.81
N TYR A 136 -23.19 -3.85 9.48
CA TYR A 136 -22.18 -3.11 8.73
C TYR A 136 -22.35 -1.60 8.92
N TYR A 137 -23.58 -1.12 8.92
CA TYR A 137 -23.92 0.27 9.19
C TYR A 137 -23.52 0.66 10.62
N ASP A 138 -23.93 -0.14 11.61
CA ASP A 138 -23.61 0.10 13.02
C ASP A 138 -22.09 0.08 13.23
N HIS A 139 -21.38 -0.89 12.67
CA HIS A 139 -19.92 -0.99 12.79
C HIS A 139 -19.20 0.25 12.24
N TYR A 140 -19.68 0.81 11.11
CA TYR A 140 -19.15 2.04 10.54
C TYR A 140 -19.38 3.24 11.47
N HIS A 141 -20.61 3.44 11.91
CA HIS A 141 -20.99 4.60 12.73
C HIS A 141 -20.52 4.50 14.18
N ASP A 142 -20.52 3.31 14.78
CA ASP A 142 -19.99 3.09 16.15
C ASP A 142 -18.50 3.44 16.20
N HIS A 143 -17.74 3.13 15.16
CA HIS A 143 -16.33 3.49 15.11
C HIS A 143 -16.10 4.98 14.85
N LEU A 144 -16.89 5.64 14.01
CA LEU A 144 -16.82 7.09 13.90
C LEU A 144 -17.13 7.78 15.22
N ALA A 145 -18.18 7.35 15.91
CA ALA A 145 -18.54 7.88 17.23
C ALA A 145 -17.46 7.59 18.28
N LYS A 146 -16.91 6.38 18.30
CA LYS A 146 -15.81 5.98 19.19
C LYS A 146 -14.57 6.85 18.94
N PHE A 147 -14.13 6.96 17.69
CA PHE A 147 -12.95 7.71 17.33
C PHE A 147 -13.10 9.22 17.60
N SER A 148 -14.30 9.76 17.38
CA SER A 148 -14.58 11.16 17.73
C SER A 148 -14.41 11.41 19.24
N ARG A 149 -14.88 10.49 20.09
CA ARG A 149 -14.67 10.57 21.55
C ARG A 149 -13.18 10.42 21.91
N GLU A 150 -12.50 9.40 21.36
CA GLU A 150 -11.07 9.18 21.64
C GLU A 150 -10.21 10.38 21.23
N VAL A 151 -10.50 11.01 20.07
CA VAL A 151 -9.80 12.21 19.62
C VAL A 151 -10.07 13.38 20.58
N THR A 152 -11.33 13.60 20.97
CA THR A 152 -11.70 14.65 21.92
C THR A 152 -11.01 14.46 23.27
N ASP A 153 -11.01 13.25 23.81
CA ASP A 153 -10.40 12.94 25.10
C ASP A 153 -8.89 13.16 25.09
N ARG A 154 -8.23 12.71 24.03
CA ARG A 154 -6.76 12.76 23.91
C ARG A 154 -6.22 14.11 23.47
N PHE A 155 -6.90 14.79 22.56
CA PHE A 155 -6.35 15.96 21.86
C PHE A 155 -7.17 17.25 22.08
N LYS A 156 -8.33 17.15 22.68
CA LYS A 156 -9.28 18.26 22.97
C LYS A 156 -9.98 18.84 21.75
N ALA A 157 -9.43 18.67 20.55
CA ALA A 157 -10.05 19.03 19.27
C ALA A 157 -9.54 18.08 18.17
N GLY A 158 -10.27 18.00 17.06
CA GLY A 158 -9.87 17.19 15.93
C GLY A 158 -10.62 17.54 14.65
N VAL A 159 -10.24 16.88 13.56
CA VAL A 159 -10.93 17.01 12.27
C VAL A 159 -11.32 15.65 11.71
N LEU A 160 -12.55 15.54 11.21
CA LEU A 160 -13.04 14.44 10.39
C LEU A 160 -13.05 14.89 8.93
N ILE A 161 -12.32 14.17 8.08
CA ILE A 161 -12.26 14.37 6.64
C ILE A 161 -13.02 13.22 5.97
N ASP A 162 -14.15 13.53 5.37
CA ASP A 162 -15.05 12.58 4.74
C ASP A 162 -14.90 12.61 3.22
N LEU A 163 -14.34 11.53 2.65
CA LEU A 163 -13.91 11.48 1.25
C LEU A 163 -15.01 10.93 0.36
N HIS A 164 -15.45 11.75 -0.57
CA HIS A 164 -16.50 11.46 -1.55
C HIS A 164 -16.05 11.72 -2.98
N GLY A 165 -16.86 11.28 -3.93
CA GLY A 165 -16.65 11.54 -5.34
C GLY A 165 -17.88 12.12 -6.02
N GLN A 166 -17.68 13.12 -6.88
CA GLN A 166 -18.73 13.77 -7.64
C GLN A 166 -18.50 13.65 -9.15
N GLY A 167 -19.59 13.76 -9.92
CA GLY A 167 -19.59 13.70 -11.39
C GLY A 167 -19.83 15.05 -12.08
N THR A 168 -20.07 16.13 -11.31
CA THR A 168 -20.44 17.44 -11.87
C THR A 168 -19.26 18.15 -12.52
N SER A 169 -18.06 18.04 -11.92
CA SER A 169 -16.83 18.63 -12.47
C SER A 169 -15.67 17.67 -12.27
N LYS A 170 -15.03 17.25 -13.37
CA LYS A 170 -13.92 16.30 -13.33
C LYS A 170 -12.69 16.83 -12.58
N GLU A 171 -12.46 18.14 -12.62
CA GLU A 171 -11.23 18.81 -12.15
C GLU A 171 -11.43 19.63 -10.88
N THR A 172 -12.61 19.58 -10.24
CA THR A 172 -12.91 20.41 -9.07
C THR A 172 -13.15 19.54 -7.85
N VAL A 173 -12.69 20.00 -6.68
CA VAL A 173 -13.05 19.45 -5.38
C VAL A 173 -14.04 20.40 -4.72
N PHE A 174 -15.22 19.87 -4.30
CA PHE A 174 -16.22 20.66 -3.58
C PHE A 174 -16.10 20.44 -2.08
N ARG A 175 -16.31 21.51 -1.30
CA ARG A 175 -16.40 21.49 0.15
C ARG A 175 -17.85 21.27 0.58
N GLY A 176 -18.03 20.45 1.61
CA GLY A 176 -19.31 20.24 2.26
C GLY A 176 -19.17 20.36 3.78
N THR A 177 -19.59 21.52 4.31
CA THR A 177 -19.60 21.81 5.76
C THR A 177 -20.93 22.41 6.23
N LYS A 178 -22.00 22.25 5.44
CA LYS A 178 -23.26 22.95 5.63
C LYS A 178 -23.05 24.48 5.78
N ASN A 179 -22.26 25.04 4.85
CA ASN A 179 -21.85 26.44 4.86
C ASN A 179 -21.23 26.86 6.21
N GLY A 180 -20.33 26.04 6.77
CA GLY A 180 -19.60 26.31 8.00
C GLY A 180 -20.24 25.76 9.27
N LEU A 181 -21.43 25.16 9.22
CA LEU A 181 -22.11 24.64 10.42
C LEU A 181 -21.32 23.49 11.07
N THR A 182 -20.78 22.56 10.28
CA THR A 182 -20.10 21.36 10.82
C THR A 182 -18.68 21.64 11.31
N VAL A 183 -18.21 22.88 11.18
CA VAL A 183 -16.89 23.36 11.62
C VAL A 183 -17.03 24.59 12.57
N THR A 184 -18.08 24.59 13.38
CA THR A 184 -18.38 25.70 14.33
C THR A 184 -17.23 25.91 15.31
N HIS A 185 -16.63 24.85 15.86
CA HIS A 185 -15.49 24.97 16.77
C HIS A 185 -14.29 25.66 16.13
N LEU A 186 -13.94 25.34 14.89
CA LEU A 186 -12.89 26.00 14.12
C LEU A 186 -13.15 27.49 13.97
N ARG A 187 -14.39 27.85 13.57
CA ARG A 187 -14.79 29.23 13.32
C ARG A 187 -14.83 30.06 14.60
N ASP A 188 -15.39 29.49 15.69
CA ASP A 188 -15.47 30.16 16.99
C ASP A 188 -14.09 30.36 17.63
N THR A 189 -13.17 29.40 17.42
CA THR A 189 -11.83 29.45 18.04
C THR A 189 -10.84 30.29 17.24
N PHE A 190 -10.88 30.21 15.90
CA PHE A 190 -9.86 30.79 15.01
C PHE A 190 -10.42 31.82 14.02
N GLY A 191 -11.73 32.09 14.07
CA GLY A 191 -12.41 33.03 13.18
C GLY A 191 -12.77 32.47 11.81
N GLU A 192 -13.64 33.19 11.07
CA GLU A 192 -14.14 32.78 9.75
C GLU A 192 -13.00 32.46 8.76
N ALA A 193 -11.89 33.18 8.81
CA ALA A 193 -10.75 32.97 7.94
C ALA A 193 -10.13 31.57 8.04
N ALA A 194 -10.31 30.86 9.17
CA ALA A 194 -9.86 29.49 9.32
C ALA A 194 -10.68 28.50 8.48
N HIS A 195 -11.94 28.84 8.17
CA HIS A 195 -12.82 28.05 7.34
C HIS A 195 -12.80 28.48 5.85
N GLU A 196 -12.70 29.78 5.56
CA GLU A 196 -12.86 30.33 4.22
C GLU A 196 -11.59 30.98 3.64
N GLY A 197 -10.63 31.34 4.48
CA GLY A 197 -9.42 32.07 4.09
C GLY A 197 -8.34 31.23 3.42
N SER A 198 -7.24 31.90 3.10
CA SER A 198 -6.08 31.29 2.43
C SER A 198 -5.41 30.18 3.28
N LYS A 199 -5.62 30.17 4.59
CA LYS A 199 -5.11 29.15 5.51
C LYS A 199 -6.16 28.07 5.86
N SER A 200 -7.41 28.19 5.38
CA SER A 200 -8.38 27.10 5.46
C SER A 200 -7.89 25.88 4.69
N LEU A 201 -8.46 24.69 4.94
CA LEU A 201 -8.10 23.49 4.18
C LEU A 201 -8.22 23.72 2.66
N PHE A 202 -9.31 24.38 2.21
CA PHE A 202 -9.52 24.69 0.79
C PHE A 202 -8.57 25.79 0.27
N GLY A 203 -8.21 26.76 1.11
CA GLY A 203 -7.18 27.73 0.79
C GLY A 203 -5.81 27.08 0.58
N LEU A 204 -5.46 26.14 1.44
CA LEU A 204 -4.21 25.36 1.35
C LEU A 204 -4.17 24.44 0.12
N LEU A 205 -5.30 23.83 -0.25
CA LEU A 205 -5.42 23.02 -1.48
C LEU A 205 -5.32 23.90 -2.73
N SER A 206 -6.00 25.06 -2.73
CA SER A 206 -5.92 26.05 -3.81
C SER A 206 -4.50 26.56 -4.03
N ALA A 207 -3.76 26.86 -2.95
CA ALA A 207 -2.37 27.30 -3.01
C ALA A 207 -1.43 26.20 -3.58
N ARG A 208 -1.86 24.93 -3.55
CA ARG A 208 -1.17 23.78 -4.16
C ARG A 208 -1.65 23.47 -5.60
N GLY A 209 -2.40 24.40 -6.20
CA GLY A 209 -2.83 24.30 -7.59
C GLY A 209 -4.12 23.49 -7.82
N TRP A 210 -4.86 23.12 -6.76
CA TRP A 210 -6.14 22.46 -6.95
C TRP A 210 -7.25 23.46 -7.29
N LYS A 211 -8.13 23.04 -8.18
CA LYS A 211 -9.37 23.74 -8.43
C LYS A 211 -10.40 23.35 -7.37
N VAL A 212 -10.72 24.27 -6.50
CA VAL A 212 -11.62 24.05 -5.36
C VAL A 212 -12.87 24.94 -5.46
N HIS A 213 -13.96 24.47 -4.85
CA HIS A 213 -15.18 25.27 -4.70
C HIS A 213 -15.82 24.98 -3.31
N PRO A 214 -16.15 26.03 -2.52
CA PRO A 214 -15.91 27.44 -2.80
C PRO A 214 -14.43 27.78 -2.95
N SER A 215 -14.13 28.78 -3.78
CA SER A 215 -12.81 29.41 -3.78
C SER A 215 -12.58 30.16 -2.46
N PRO A 216 -11.33 30.32 -2.00
CA PRO A 216 -11.08 31.09 -0.78
C PRO A 216 -11.71 32.48 -0.82
N HIS A 217 -12.36 32.85 0.28
CA HIS A 217 -12.95 34.17 0.59
C HIS A 217 -14.30 34.49 -0.01
N ASN A 218 -14.95 33.69 -0.89
CA ASN A 218 -16.06 34.27 -1.65
C ASN A 218 -17.36 33.48 -1.77
N ASP A 219 -17.35 32.15 -1.79
CA ASP A 219 -18.52 31.46 -2.32
C ASP A 219 -19.20 30.53 -1.31
N LYS A 220 -20.52 30.46 -1.41
CA LYS A 220 -21.31 29.42 -0.76
C LYS A 220 -20.98 28.07 -1.36
N GLU A 221 -21.13 27.03 -0.57
CA GLU A 221 -20.93 25.66 -1.01
C GLU A 221 -21.87 25.28 -2.16
N GLN A 222 -21.38 24.41 -3.03
CA GLN A 222 -22.13 23.92 -4.19
C GLN A 222 -23.41 23.23 -3.76
N SER A 223 -24.53 23.66 -4.28
CA SER A 223 -25.83 23.04 -4.03
C SER A 223 -25.79 21.54 -4.38
N GLY A 224 -26.32 20.69 -3.49
CA GLY A 224 -26.25 19.24 -3.59
C GLY A 224 -24.98 18.61 -2.99
N PHE A 225 -23.93 19.42 -2.69
CA PHE A 225 -22.67 18.95 -2.14
C PHE A 225 -22.26 19.66 -0.83
N THR A 226 -23.23 20.23 -0.12
CA THR A 226 -22.97 21.00 1.09
C THR A 226 -22.66 20.17 2.34
N GLY A 227 -22.48 18.88 2.23
CA GLY A 227 -22.23 17.97 3.36
C GLY A 227 -23.41 17.06 3.67
N GLY A 228 -23.12 15.74 3.77
CA GLY A 228 -24.09 14.68 4.02
C GLY A 228 -24.31 14.37 5.50
N TYR A 229 -24.84 13.18 5.75
CA TYR A 229 -25.22 12.73 7.08
C TYR A 229 -24.01 12.60 8.03
N ILE A 230 -22.88 12.10 7.52
CA ILE A 230 -21.68 11.89 8.34
C ILE A 230 -21.20 13.20 8.95
N VAL A 231 -20.92 14.21 8.13
CA VAL A 231 -20.43 15.51 8.66
C VAL A 231 -21.46 16.21 9.54
N GLN A 232 -22.75 16.03 9.25
CA GLN A 232 -23.83 16.58 10.11
C GLN A 232 -23.98 15.82 11.43
N SER A 233 -23.64 14.54 11.48
CA SER A 233 -23.73 13.73 12.71
C SER A 233 -22.53 13.92 13.63
N TYR A 234 -21.35 14.16 13.08
CA TYR A 234 -20.09 14.19 13.82
C TYR A 234 -19.41 15.56 13.84
N GLY A 235 -19.94 16.57 13.16
CA GLY A 235 -19.37 17.92 13.12
C GLY A 235 -19.50 18.67 14.45
N SER A 236 -18.66 19.69 14.64
CA SER A 236 -18.45 20.40 15.90
C SER A 236 -19.64 21.25 16.37
N HIS A 237 -20.69 21.42 15.57
CA HIS A 237 -22.00 21.94 16.00
C HIS A 237 -22.76 20.98 16.93
N LYS A 238 -22.26 19.74 17.08
CA LYS A 238 -22.71 18.76 18.07
C LYS A 238 -21.90 18.90 19.36
N ALA A 239 -22.05 17.93 20.25
CA ALA A 239 -21.46 18.02 21.59
C ALA A 239 -19.93 17.89 21.66
N GLN A 240 -19.26 17.48 20.55
CA GLN A 240 -17.82 17.23 20.53
C GLN A 240 -17.10 18.21 19.60
N PRO A 241 -15.89 18.71 19.98
CA PRO A 241 -15.11 19.65 19.19
C PRO A 241 -14.37 18.97 18.03
N ILE A 242 -15.10 18.22 17.20
CA ILE A 242 -14.59 17.58 15.98
C ILE A 242 -15.15 18.33 14.77
N ASP A 243 -14.31 19.10 14.09
CA ASP A 243 -14.71 19.77 12.87
C ASP A 243 -14.83 18.73 11.75
N ALA A 244 -15.94 18.72 11.03
CA ALA A 244 -16.17 17.72 9.98
C ALA A 244 -16.30 18.38 8.60
N ILE A 245 -15.45 17.94 7.66
CA ILE A 245 -15.34 18.49 6.32
C ILE A 245 -15.50 17.36 5.30
N GLN A 246 -16.54 17.43 4.48
CA GLN A 246 -16.73 16.55 3.33
C GLN A 246 -15.94 17.09 2.14
N LEU A 247 -15.21 16.23 1.44
CA LEU A 247 -14.45 16.53 0.23
C LEU A 247 -15.04 15.74 -0.93
N GLU A 248 -15.62 16.44 -1.91
CA GLU A 248 -16.23 15.85 -3.10
C GLU A 248 -15.27 15.96 -4.30
N PHE A 249 -14.52 14.89 -4.52
CA PHE A 249 -13.49 14.88 -5.55
C PHE A 249 -14.05 14.65 -6.95
N GLY A 250 -13.64 15.48 -7.91
CA GLY A 250 -13.82 15.21 -9.33
C GLY A 250 -13.04 13.95 -9.77
N ALA A 251 -13.42 13.37 -10.92
CA ALA A 251 -12.85 12.12 -11.40
C ALA A 251 -11.32 12.19 -11.60
N GLU A 252 -10.79 13.34 -12.04
CA GLU A 252 -9.34 13.52 -12.27
C GLU A 252 -8.47 13.32 -11.03
N TYR A 253 -9.01 13.51 -9.84
CA TYR A 253 -8.32 13.31 -8.57
C TYR A 253 -8.36 11.85 -8.10
N ARG A 254 -9.28 11.02 -8.62
CA ARG A 254 -9.59 9.68 -8.14
C ARG A 254 -9.16 8.55 -9.07
N VAL A 255 -8.73 8.89 -10.30
CA VAL A 255 -8.23 7.88 -11.25
C VAL A 255 -6.89 7.29 -10.78
N ALA A 256 -6.68 6.00 -11.00
CA ALA A 256 -5.55 5.24 -10.51
C ALA A 256 -4.19 5.92 -10.75
N GLY A 257 -3.93 6.42 -11.97
CA GLY A 257 -2.66 7.07 -12.31
C GLY A 257 -2.41 8.44 -11.67
N LYS A 258 -3.41 9.05 -10.98
CA LYS A 258 -3.29 10.36 -10.33
C LYS A 258 -3.52 10.32 -8.83
N ARG A 259 -4.13 9.26 -8.31
CA ARG A 259 -4.53 9.12 -6.89
C ARG A 259 -3.37 9.32 -5.92
N ALA A 260 -2.22 8.70 -6.16
CA ALA A 260 -1.04 8.84 -5.31
C ALA A 260 -0.62 10.31 -5.17
N LYS A 261 -0.65 11.08 -6.28
CA LYS A 261 -0.36 12.52 -6.26
C LYS A 261 -1.42 13.30 -5.51
N THR A 262 -2.69 12.93 -5.68
CA THR A 262 -3.81 13.51 -4.93
C THR A 262 -3.64 13.27 -3.42
N ALA A 263 -3.30 12.04 -3.02
CA ALA A 263 -3.05 11.70 -1.63
C ALA A 263 -1.88 12.50 -1.02
N GLU A 264 -0.79 12.69 -1.76
CA GLU A 264 0.34 13.52 -1.31
C GLU A 264 -0.06 14.97 -1.08
N VAL A 265 -0.75 15.60 -2.06
CA VAL A 265 -1.15 17.01 -1.96
C VAL A 265 -2.18 17.23 -0.85
N LEU A 266 -3.15 16.33 -0.70
CA LEU A 266 -4.12 16.39 0.40
C LEU A 266 -3.41 16.23 1.75
N THR A 267 -2.47 15.31 1.85
CA THR A 267 -1.66 15.11 3.07
C THR A 267 -0.86 16.36 3.41
N ASP A 268 -0.20 16.99 2.45
CA ASP A 268 0.57 18.23 2.69
C ASP A 268 -0.33 19.38 3.19
N ALA A 269 -1.56 19.48 2.65
CA ALA A 269 -2.53 20.46 3.13
C ALA A 269 -3.05 20.12 4.54
N LEU A 270 -3.36 18.85 4.82
CA LEU A 270 -3.81 18.38 6.14
C LEU A 270 -2.72 18.54 7.21
N VAL A 271 -1.45 18.31 6.86
CA VAL A 271 -0.30 18.52 7.75
C VAL A 271 -0.20 20.00 8.14
N GLU A 272 -0.27 20.92 7.18
CA GLU A 272 -0.25 22.36 7.46
C GLU A 272 -1.49 22.78 8.27
N TYR A 273 -2.67 22.31 7.90
CA TYR A 273 -3.93 22.55 8.61
C TYR A 273 -3.86 22.08 10.09
N ALA A 274 -3.38 20.86 10.31
CA ALA A 274 -3.25 20.30 11.66
C ALA A 274 -2.25 21.06 12.53
N GLY A 275 -1.18 21.57 11.94
CA GLY A 275 -0.23 22.46 12.61
C GLY A 275 -0.84 23.80 13.03
N LEU A 276 -1.71 24.35 12.18
CA LEU A 276 -2.36 25.64 12.43
C LEU A 276 -3.48 25.55 13.46
N TYR A 277 -4.30 24.50 13.44
CA TYR A 277 -5.59 24.47 14.15
C TYR A 277 -5.74 23.34 15.16
N LEU A 278 -4.93 22.27 15.09
CA LEU A 278 -5.04 21.11 15.97
C LEU A 278 -3.85 20.94 16.92
N GLN A 279 -2.94 21.93 16.97
CA GLN A 279 -1.72 21.90 17.79
C GLN A 279 -0.86 20.63 17.56
N VAL A 280 -1.06 19.94 16.45
CA VAL A 280 -0.21 18.85 16.07
C VAL A 280 1.12 19.46 15.61
N GLN A 281 2.14 19.32 16.45
CA GLN A 281 3.47 19.64 15.97
C GLN A 281 3.77 18.66 14.83
N VAL A 282 3.76 19.18 13.61
CA VAL A 282 4.47 18.54 12.53
C VAL A 282 5.87 18.31 13.09
N PRO A 283 6.43 17.11 13.07
CA PRO A 283 7.86 16.98 13.31
C PRO A 283 8.48 18.02 12.42
N THR A 284 9.02 19.08 13.01
CA THR A 284 9.67 20.12 12.23
C THR A 284 10.74 19.40 11.43
N GLU A 285 10.48 19.23 10.13
CA GLU A 285 11.60 19.17 9.22
C GLU A 285 12.34 20.47 9.53
N SER A 286 13.34 20.37 10.38
CA SER A 286 14.29 21.45 10.52
C SER A 286 14.64 21.80 9.09
N LYS A 287 14.56 23.09 8.72
CA LYS A 287 15.09 23.63 7.45
C LYS A 287 16.61 23.48 7.41
N THR A 288 17.13 22.49 8.07
CA THR A 288 18.44 21.93 7.95
C THR A 288 18.29 20.70 7.10
N SER A 289 18.46 20.91 5.82
CA SER A 289 18.75 19.89 4.82
C SER A 289 17.61 18.89 4.50
N GLU A 290 17.19 18.90 3.27
CA GLU A 290 16.72 17.77 2.46
C GLU A 290 17.60 16.49 2.61
N SER A 291 18.49 16.47 3.62
CA SER A 291 19.55 15.49 3.86
C SER A 291 19.37 14.59 5.10
N ALA A 292 18.23 14.60 5.84
CA ALA A 292 18.18 13.91 7.14
C ALA A 292 17.08 12.82 7.32
N ARG A 293 16.43 12.32 6.28
CA ARG A 293 15.96 10.93 6.33
C ARG A 293 17.17 10.05 6.05
N PRO A 294 17.43 8.98 6.83
CA PRO A 294 18.47 8.06 6.45
C PRO A 294 18.10 7.52 5.07
N ARG A 295 18.74 8.10 4.03
CA ARG A 295 18.58 7.63 2.67
C ARG A 295 19.05 6.18 2.65
N LEU A 296 18.31 5.33 1.92
CA LEU A 296 18.71 3.94 1.77
C LEU A 296 20.10 3.91 1.10
N LYS A 297 21.11 3.51 1.84
CA LYS A 297 22.46 3.40 1.31
C LYS A 297 22.59 2.14 0.45
N VAL A 298 22.89 2.33 -0.81
CA VAL A 298 22.97 1.27 -1.82
C VAL A 298 24.42 1.13 -2.29
N ALA A 299 25.01 -0.02 -2.06
CA ALA A 299 26.27 -0.42 -2.65
C ALA A 299 26.03 -0.98 -4.06
N VAL A 300 26.70 -0.47 -5.06
CA VAL A 300 26.71 -1.03 -6.41
C VAL A 300 28.06 -1.65 -6.67
N PHE A 301 28.11 -2.95 -6.88
CA PHE A 301 29.34 -3.66 -7.20
C PHE A 301 29.88 -3.17 -8.56
N VAL A 302 31.11 -2.68 -8.56
CA VAL A 302 31.80 -2.19 -9.76
C VAL A 302 33.26 -2.66 -9.72
N ASP A 303 33.49 -3.82 -10.32
CA ASP A 303 34.80 -4.48 -10.40
C ASP A 303 34.85 -5.38 -11.65
N GLU A 304 35.84 -6.26 -11.72
CA GLU A 304 35.98 -7.24 -12.82
C GLU A 304 34.65 -7.98 -13.07
N GLY A 305 34.28 -8.08 -14.33
CA GLY A 305 33.05 -8.76 -14.77
C GLY A 305 31.79 -7.90 -14.77
N VAL A 306 31.86 -6.64 -14.38
CA VAL A 306 30.74 -5.70 -14.49
C VAL A 306 30.75 -5.00 -15.85
N SER A 307 29.59 -4.96 -16.52
CA SER A 307 29.37 -4.15 -17.72
C SER A 307 29.05 -2.70 -17.36
N SER A 308 28.65 -1.87 -18.34
CA SER A 308 28.28 -0.48 -18.09
C SER A 308 27.15 -0.34 -17.05
N THR A 309 27.38 0.47 -16.03
CA THR A 309 26.41 0.80 -14.97
C THR A 309 25.77 2.18 -15.16
N ALA A 310 25.96 2.84 -16.30
CA ALA A 310 25.51 4.21 -16.52
C ALA A 310 23.99 4.37 -16.36
N GLN A 311 23.19 3.49 -16.99
CA GLN A 311 21.74 3.51 -16.88
C GLN A 311 21.27 3.17 -15.46
N LEU A 312 21.92 2.22 -14.79
CA LEU A 312 21.65 1.89 -13.40
C LEU A 312 21.85 3.10 -12.48
N PHE A 313 22.99 3.78 -12.58
CA PHE A 313 23.24 4.98 -11.77
C PHE A 313 22.31 6.14 -12.15
N LYS A 314 21.88 6.25 -13.42
CA LYS A 314 20.86 7.22 -13.83
C LYS A 314 19.52 6.93 -13.14
N ALA A 315 19.08 5.68 -13.12
CA ALA A 315 17.86 5.27 -12.42
C ALA A 315 17.98 5.50 -10.90
N LEU A 316 19.10 5.13 -10.28
CA LEU A 316 19.31 5.34 -8.83
C LEU A 316 19.30 6.83 -8.44
N LYS A 317 19.83 7.72 -9.30
CA LYS A 317 19.83 9.18 -9.07
C LYS A 317 18.44 9.81 -9.19
N SER A 318 17.51 9.20 -9.91
CA SER A 318 16.13 9.72 -10.03
C SER A 318 15.32 9.55 -8.75
N ASP A 319 15.78 8.70 -7.83
CA ASP A 319 15.15 8.49 -6.52
C ASP A 319 15.99 9.16 -5.42
N THR A 320 15.54 10.32 -4.96
CA THR A 320 16.22 11.12 -3.94
C THR A 320 16.29 10.45 -2.56
N SER A 321 15.51 9.39 -2.33
CA SER A 321 15.54 8.59 -1.10
C SER A 321 16.69 7.57 -1.07
N LEU A 322 17.44 7.41 -2.17
CA LEU A 322 18.59 6.52 -2.29
C LEU A 322 19.91 7.29 -2.26
N VAL A 323 20.95 6.67 -1.71
CA VAL A 323 22.35 7.08 -1.88
C VAL A 323 23.12 5.89 -2.40
N ALA A 324 23.53 5.94 -3.65
CA ALA A 324 24.26 4.88 -4.30
C ALA A 324 25.76 5.18 -4.38
N SER A 325 26.57 4.23 -3.98
CA SER A 325 28.03 4.29 -4.07
C SER A 325 28.58 3.03 -4.74
N LYS A 326 29.72 3.18 -5.41
CA LYS A 326 30.43 2.04 -5.99
C LYS A 326 31.20 1.30 -4.89
N VAL A 327 31.21 -0.01 -4.95
CA VAL A 327 32.04 -0.88 -4.10
C VAL A 327 32.79 -1.89 -4.96
N SER A 328 34.04 -2.13 -4.65
CA SER A 328 34.87 -3.15 -5.28
C SER A 328 34.83 -4.46 -4.48
N ALA A 329 35.38 -5.53 -5.04
CA ALA A 329 35.55 -6.79 -4.34
C ALA A 329 36.49 -6.64 -3.11
N THR A 330 37.47 -5.76 -3.19
CA THR A 330 38.36 -5.42 -2.06
C THR A 330 37.57 -4.69 -0.97
N ASP A 331 36.76 -3.69 -1.31
CA ASP A 331 35.89 -3.00 -0.34
C ASP A 331 34.96 -3.97 0.41
N ILE A 332 34.45 -4.99 -0.30
CA ILE A 332 33.58 -6.01 0.29
C ILE A 332 34.36 -6.87 1.28
N ARG A 333 35.56 -7.35 0.92
CA ARG A 333 36.41 -8.12 1.84
C ARG A 333 36.81 -7.31 3.07
N ASP A 334 37.10 -6.01 2.88
CA ASP A 334 37.47 -5.07 3.95
C ASP A 334 36.28 -4.68 4.86
N GLY A 335 35.07 -5.23 4.63
CA GLY A 335 33.91 -5.02 5.51
C GLY A 335 33.11 -3.75 5.25
N LYS A 336 33.36 -2.99 4.17
CA LYS A 336 32.66 -1.74 3.86
C LYS A 336 31.14 -1.94 3.60
N LEU A 337 30.67 -3.18 3.41
CA LEU A 337 29.24 -3.47 3.25
C LEU A 337 28.43 -3.09 4.51
N ASP A 338 29.02 -3.05 5.67
CA ASP A 338 28.31 -2.70 6.91
C ASP A 338 27.67 -1.30 6.90
N GLU A 339 28.17 -0.41 6.05
CA GLU A 339 27.61 0.92 5.86
C GLU A 339 26.34 0.96 5.01
N TYR A 340 25.98 -0.13 4.32
CA TYR A 340 24.92 -0.18 3.33
C TYR A 340 23.73 -1.01 3.78
N SER A 341 22.58 -0.74 3.18
CA SER A 341 21.34 -1.49 3.40
C SER A 341 21.04 -2.47 2.26
N VAL A 342 21.54 -2.17 1.06
CA VAL A 342 21.34 -2.99 -0.15
C VAL A 342 22.63 -3.08 -0.93
N LEU A 343 22.93 -4.28 -1.43
CA LEU A 343 24.00 -4.52 -2.42
C LEU A 343 23.36 -4.85 -3.76
N ILE A 344 23.79 -4.17 -4.83
CA ILE A 344 23.41 -4.47 -6.21
C ILE A 344 24.58 -5.13 -6.94
N HIS A 345 24.35 -6.34 -7.47
CA HIS A 345 25.23 -6.96 -8.46
C HIS A 345 24.64 -6.73 -9.86
N PRO A 346 25.25 -5.88 -10.69
CA PRO A 346 24.73 -5.52 -12.01
C PRO A 346 25.02 -6.55 -13.10
N GLY A 347 24.58 -6.26 -14.32
CA GLY A 347 24.86 -7.07 -15.51
C GLY A 347 26.35 -7.17 -15.86
N GLY A 348 26.68 -8.21 -16.64
CA GLY A 348 28.05 -8.50 -17.08
C GLY A 348 28.36 -10.01 -17.08
N SER A 349 29.44 -10.42 -16.44
CA SER A 349 29.87 -11.83 -16.29
C SER A 349 29.76 -12.27 -14.82
N ALA A 350 28.80 -13.13 -14.50
CA ALA A 350 28.66 -13.69 -13.15
C ALA A 350 29.90 -14.46 -12.70
N ARG A 351 30.55 -15.18 -13.63
CA ARG A 351 31.79 -15.93 -13.35
C ARG A 351 32.93 -14.99 -12.94
N SER A 352 33.11 -13.88 -13.68
CA SER A 352 34.17 -12.91 -13.36
C SER A 352 33.87 -12.16 -12.05
N GLN A 353 32.62 -11.75 -11.82
CA GLN A 353 32.20 -11.14 -10.55
C GLN A 353 32.44 -12.09 -9.36
N GLY A 354 32.03 -13.36 -9.48
CA GLY A 354 32.27 -14.36 -8.44
C GLY A 354 33.75 -14.66 -8.18
N LYS A 355 34.58 -14.63 -9.24
CA LYS A 355 36.04 -14.77 -9.14
C LYS A 355 36.68 -13.56 -8.47
N ALA A 356 36.27 -12.34 -8.84
CA ALA A 356 36.76 -11.10 -8.23
C ALA A 356 36.47 -11.04 -6.71
N LEU A 357 35.26 -11.46 -6.30
CA LEU A 357 34.91 -11.59 -4.89
C LEU A 357 35.82 -12.57 -4.13
N GLY A 358 36.23 -13.65 -4.78
CA GLY A 358 36.87 -14.77 -4.09
C GLY A 358 35.90 -15.47 -3.13
N GLU A 359 36.38 -16.44 -2.40
CA GLU A 359 35.55 -17.13 -1.39
C GLU A 359 35.19 -16.21 -0.23
N GLU A 360 36.15 -15.48 0.28
CA GLU A 360 35.96 -14.53 1.37
C GLU A 360 34.92 -13.45 1.03
N GLY A 361 35.01 -12.81 -0.16
CA GLY A 361 34.02 -11.83 -0.57
C GLY A 361 32.62 -12.41 -0.74
N ARG A 362 32.51 -13.65 -1.26
CA ARG A 362 31.21 -14.34 -1.32
C ARG A 362 30.64 -14.63 0.08
N MET A 363 31.49 -15.03 1.04
CA MET A 363 31.05 -15.20 2.43
C MET A 363 30.56 -13.88 3.03
N LYS A 364 31.29 -12.78 2.83
CA LYS A 364 30.90 -11.45 3.31
C LYS A 364 29.54 -10.99 2.73
N VAL A 365 29.29 -11.24 1.45
CA VAL A 365 27.98 -10.95 0.84
C VAL A 365 26.88 -11.80 1.47
N ARG A 366 27.12 -13.09 1.70
CA ARG A 366 26.15 -13.98 2.37
C ARG A 366 25.84 -13.52 3.79
N GLU A 367 26.86 -13.16 4.57
CA GLU A 367 26.71 -12.62 5.93
C GLU A 367 25.91 -11.31 5.92
N PHE A 368 26.23 -10.40 5.01
CA PHE A 368 25.53 -9.15 4.80
C PHE A 368 24.02 -9.39 4.58
N VAL A 369 23.64 -10.28 3.67
CA VAL A 369 22.23 -10.59 3.43
C VAL A 369 21.62 -11.31 4.63
N ARG A 370 22.31 -12.33 5.18
CA ARG A 370 21.79 -13.10 6.33
C ARG A 370 21.50 -12.23 7.54
N SER A 371 22.25 -11.14 7.73
CA SER A 371 22.07 -10.21 8.86
C SER A 371 20.83 -9.31 8.75
N GLY A 372 20.05 -9.39 7.64
CA GLY A 372 18.81 -8.62 7.45
C GLY A 372 18.88 -7.55 6.37
N ARG A 373 19.97 -7.48 5.62
CA ARG A 373 20.16 -6.53 4.52
C ARG A 373 19.71 -7.10 3.17
N GLY A 374 19.63 -6.26 2.13
CA GLY A 374 19.12 -6.64 0.83
C GLY A 374 20.17 -6.91 -0.23
N MET A 375 19.86 -7.83 -1.15
CA MET A 375 20.62 -8.01 -2.37
C MET A 375 19.74 -7.92 -3.60
N VAL A 376 20.18 -7.16 -4.60
CA VAL A 376 19.54 -7.06 -5.92
C VAL A 376 20.50 -7.58 -6.97
N GLY A 377 20.06 -8.61 -7.70
CA GLY A 377 20.81 -9.17 -8.84
C GLY A 377 20.17 -8.77 -10.15
N ILE A 378 20.96 -8.22 -11.10
CA ILE A 378 20.48 -7.90 -12.43
C ILE A 378 21.30 -8.69 -13.44
N CYS A 379 20.66 -9.48 -14.30
CA CYS A 379 21.32 -10.29 -15.34
C CYS A 379 22.45 -11.18 -14.74
N ALA A 380 23.72 -10.77 -14.84
CA ALA A 380 24.85 -11.47 -14.20
C ALA A 380 24.69 -11.58 -12.69
N GLY A 381 24.18 -10.56 -12.02
CA GLY A 381 23.88 -10.60 -10.59
C GLY A 381 22.81 -11.64 -10.23
N ALA A 382 21.82 -11.86 -11.10
CA ALA A 382 20.83 -12.91 -10.93
C ALA A 382 21.45 -14.33 -11.09
N TYR A 383 22.36 -14.51 -12.05
CA TYR A 383 23.17 -15.74 -12.13
C TYR A 383 23.97 -15.97 -10.84
N LEU A 384 24.60 -14.89 -10.32
CA LEU A 384 25.47 -14.98 -9.14
C LEU A 384 24.71 -15.34 -7.87
N ALA A 385 23.44 -14.96 -7.75
CA ALA A 385 22.59 -15.24 -6.58
C ALA A 385 22.18 -16.73 -6.45
N CYS A 386 22.11 -17.47 -7.55
CA CYS A 386 21.61 -18.85 -7.61
C CYS A 386 22.38 -19.82 -6.70
N SER A 387 21.73 -20.95 -6.33
CA SER A 387 22.31 -21.97 -5.44
C SER A 387 22.95 -23.16 -6.17
N ASP A 388 22.85 -23.24 -7.48
CA ASP A 388 23.21 -24.40 -8.30
C ASP A 388 24.70 -24.51 -8.70
N ASN A 389 25.60 -23.72 -8.09
CA ASN A 389 27.04 -23.75 -8.37
C ASN A 389 27.86 -23.19 -7.20
N ASP A 390 29.00 -23.80 -6.85
CA ASP A 390 29.84 -23.43 -5.70
C ASP A 390 30.55 -22.07 -5.86
N GLN A 391 30.69 -21.57 -7.07
CA GLN A 391 31.28 -20.25 -7.32
C GLN A 391 30.25 -19.11 -7.23
N ARG A 392 29.00 -19.44 -6.85
CA ARG A 392 27.89 -18.47 -6.68
C ARG A 392 27.67 -18.13 -5.21
N LEU A 393 26.77 -17.19 -4.97
CA LEU A 393 26.45 -16.74 -3.61
C LEU A 393 25.56 -17.74 -2.85
N LYS A 394 24.77 -18.56 -3.55
CA LYS A 394 23.83 -19.53 -2.93
C LYS A 394 22.89 -18.85 -1.92
N ILE A 395 22.24 -17.77 -2.35
CA ILE A 395 21.32 -16.97 -1.52
C ILE A 395 19.91 -16.91 -2.10
N LEU A 396 19.67 -17.51 -3.26
CA LEU A 396 18.38 -17.69 -3.88
C LEU A 396 18.24 -19.15 -4.30
N ASP A 397 17.16 -19.83 -3.87
CA ASP A 397 16.89 -21.23 -4.25
C ASP A 397 16.53 -21.36 -5.73
N ALA A 398 17.44 -20.97 -6.59
CA ALA A 398 17.28 -20.99 -8.04
C ALA A 398 18.42 -21.70 -8.73
N LYS A 399 18.08 -22.43 -9.79
CA LYS A 399 19.03 -22.96 -10.78
C LYS A 399 18.83 -22.29 -12.12
N VAL A 400 19.90 -22.26 -12.91
CA VAL A 400 19.86 -21.79 -14.30
C VAL A 400 19.64 -22.98 -15.22
N ILE A 401 18.54 -22.96 -15.96
CA ILE A 401 18.28 -23.92 -17.02
C ILE A 401 18.95 -23.47 -18.32
N ASP A 402 19.26 -24.43 -19.20
CA ASP A 402 19.90 -24.20 -20.48
C ASP A 402 21.21 -23.39 -20.40
N ARG A 403 22.11 -23.83 -19.53
CA ARG A 403 23.42 -23.19 -19.30
C ARG A 403 24.32 -23.21 -20.53
N GLU A 404 24.18 -24.20 -21.39
CA GLU A 404 24.96 -24.35 -22.60
C GLU A 404 24.69 -23.21 -23.59
N HIS A 405 23.42 -22.79 -23.68
CA HIS A 405 23.00 -21.72 -24.59
C HIS A 405 22.75 -20.40 -23.84
N TRP A 406 23.57 -20.07 -22.84
CA TRP A 406 23.47 -18.80 -22.11
C TRP A 406 23.53 -17.59 -23.05
N ASN A 407 24.26 -17.68 -24.15
CA ASN A 407 24.39 -16.63 -25.16
C ASN A 407 23.23 -16.69 -26.18
N ARG A 408 22.00 -16.78 -25.73
CA ARG A 408 20.81 -16.86 -26.58
C ARG A 408 20.42 -15.56 -27.30
N GLY A 409 21.16 -14.47 -27.07
CA GLY A 409 20.96 -13.17 -27.73
C GLY A 409 20.36 -12.10 -26.83
N PHE A 410 19.93 -11.00 -27.46
CA PHE A 410 19.36 -9.83 -26.79
C PHE A 410 18.22 -9.22 -27.61
N GLY A 411 17.37 -8.44 -26.96
CA GLY A 411 16.22 -7.73 -27.53
C GLY A 411 15.10 -7.58 -26.49
N ASN A 412 13.98 -7.04 -26.93
CA ASN A 412 12.81 -6.91 -26.07
C ASN A 412 12.05 -8.24 -26.00
N VAL A 413 11.52 -8.53 -24.82
CA VAL A 413 10.67 -9.69 -24.54
C VAL A 413 9.48 -9.24 -23.68
N ASP A 414 8.35 -9.91 -23.86
CA ASP A 414 7.20 -9.72 -22.98
C ASP A 414 7.35 -10.60 -21.74
N ILE A 415 6.98 -10.02 -20.60
CA ILE A 415 6.87 -10.74 -19.32
C ILE A 415 5.47 -10.57 -18.74
N SER A 416 4.92 -11.64 -18.17
CA SER A 416 3.70 -11.59 -17.35
C SER A 416 4.08 -11.38 -15.89
N ILE A 417 3.38 -10.44 -15.24
CA ILE A 417 3.62 -10.06 -13.85
C ILE A 417 2.58 -10.77 -12.98
N THR A 418 3.02 -11.51 -11.97
CA THR A 418 2.12 -12.13 -11.00
C THR A 418 1.46 -11.09 -10.10
N SER A 419 0.35 -11.41 -9.44
CA SER A 419 -0.28 -10.50 -8.45
C SER A 419 0.71 -10.07 -7.35
N LEU A 420 1.57 -11.00 -6.90
CA LEU A 420 2.67 -10.69 -5.98
C LEU A 420 3.66 -9.70 -6.61
N GLY A 421 4.00 -9.91 -7.88
CA GLY A 421 4.88 -9.03 -8.63
C GLY A 421 4.31 -7.63 -8.80
N GLN A 422 3.02 -7.50 -9.11
CA GLN A 422 2.33 -6.20 -9.18
C GLN A 422 2.44 -5.43 -7.86
N GLY A 423 2.18 -6.12 -6.73
CA GLY A 423 2.29 -5.50 -5.40
C GLY A 423 3.71 -5.04 -5.05
N ILE A 424 4.72 -5.86 -5.31
CA ILE A 424 6.12 -5.58 -4.92
C ILE A 424 6.79 -4.58 -5.85
N LEU A 425 6.54 -4.69 -7.16
CA LEU A 425 7.16 -3.84 -8.17
C LEU A 425 6.34 -2.57 -8.49
N ALA A 426 5.19 -2.40 -7.81
CA ALA A 426 4.24 -1.31 -8.02
C ALA A 426 3.81 -1.16 -9.49
N LEU A 427 3.47 -2.27 -10.14
CA LEU A 427 3.03 -2.31 -11.52
C LEU A 427 1.52 -2.57 -11.61
N GLU A 428 0.82 -1.76 -12.38
CA GLU A 428 -0.62 -1.94 -12.63
C GLU A 428 -0.90 -2.95 -13.75
N LYS A 429 0.06 -3.13 -14.64
CA LYS A 429 -0.08 -3.99 -15.83
C LYS A 429 0.28 -5.44 -15.49
N GLU A 430 -0.52 -6.37 -15.97
CA GLU A 430 -0.23 -7.81 -15.91
C GLU A 430 0.84 -8.26 -16.91
N ARG A 431 1.13 -7.44 -17.92
CA ARG A 431 2.15 -7.69 -18.94
C ARG A 431 2.90 -6.42 -19.28
N THR A 432 4.19 -6.57 -19.53
CA THR A 432 5.05 -5.47 -20.00
C THR A 432 6.19 -5.99 -20.86
N GLU A 433 6.63 -5.17 -21.81
CA GLU A 433 7.83 -5.43 -22.60
C GLU A 433 9.05 -4.95 -21.82
N VAL A 434 10.12 -5.74 -21.79
CA VAL A 434 11.37 -5.42 -21.11
C VAL A 434 12.58 -5.85 -21.92
N TYR A 435 13.66 -5.07 -21.89
CA TYR A 435 14.90 -5.41 -22.54
C TYR A 435 15.61 -6.58 -21.84
N TYR A 436 15.88 -7.63 -22.60
CA TYR A 436 16.63 -8.81 -22.18
C TYR A 436 17.99 -8.86 -22.86
N HIS A 437 19.03 -9.29 -22.12
CA HIS A 437 20.36 -9.48 -22.65
C HIS A 437 21.05 -10.64 -21.95
N GLN A 438 20.83 -11.86 -22.43
CA GLN A 438 21.52 -13.07 -21.94
C GLN A 438 21.39 -13.32 -20.42
N GLY A 439 20.30 -12.85 -19.79
CA GLY A 439 20.03 -13.13 -18.37
C GLY A 439 19.66 -14.60 -18.12
N PRO A 440 19.68 -15.08 -16.86
CA PRO A 440 19.41 -16.48 -16.54
C PRO A 440 17.94 -16.84 -16.80
N LEU A 441 17.71 -18.04 -17.30
CA LEU A 441 16.41 -18.68 -17.25
C LEU A 441 16.31 -19.39 -15.89
N LEU A 442 15.50 -18.84 -14.96
CA LEU A 442 15.44 -19.33 -13.58
C LEU A 442 14.37 -20.40 -13.41
N ALA A 443 14.71 -21.45 -12.66
CA ALA A 443 13.80 -22.46 -12.15
C ALA A 443 14.20 -22.84 -10.70
N PRO A 444 13.28 -23.43 -9.89
CA PRO A 444 13.61 -23.89 -8.53
C PRO A 444 14.80 -24.85 -8.54
N ALA A 445 15.76 -24.63 -7.64
CA ALA A 445 16.92 -25.51 -7.47
C ALA A 445 16.63 -26.68 -6.52
N GLU A 446 15.63 -26.53 -5.65
CA GLU A 446 15.29 -27.48 -4.59
C GLU A 446 16.43 -27.65 -3.56
N ASP A 447 17.14 -26.55 -3.29
CA ASP A 447 18.19 -26.51 -2.28
C ASP A 447 17.59 -26.37 -0.88
N SER A 448 17.56 -27.44 -0.11
CA SER A 448 16.98 -27.49 1.23
C SER A 448 17.60 -26.51 2.25
N GLN A 449 18.72 -25.87 1.90
CA GLN A 449 19.42 -24.90 2.77
C GLN A 449 19.01 -23.45 2.51
N VAL A 450 18.26 -23.18 1.43
CA VAL A 450 17.78 -21.86 1.04
C VAL A 450 16.26 -21.93 0.86
N PRO A 451 15.50 -21.04 1.49
CA PRO A 451 14.04 -21.03 1.30
C PRO A 451 13.65 -20.89 -0.17
N ASP A 452 12.56 -21.54 -0.56
CA ASP A 452 12.00 -21.47 -1.91
C ASP A 452 11.81 -20.01 -2.36
N TYR A 453 12.23 -19.72 -3.57
CA TYR A 453 11.97 -18.40 -4.14
C TYR A 453 10.53 -18.26 -4.64
N ARG A 454 10.06 -17.03 -4.71
CA ARG A 454 8.75 -16.69 -5.26
C ARG A 454 8.91 -15.98 -6.60
N THR A 455 8.11 -16.36 -7.58
CA THR A 455 8.10 -15.74 -8.92
C THR A 455 7.31 -14.44 -8.90
N LEU A 456 7.93 -13.34 -9.34
CA LEU A 456 7.26 -12.05 -9.58
C LEU A 456 6.85 -11.85 -11.04
N ALA A 457 7.63 -12.40 -11.98
CA ALA A 457 7.32 -12.35 -13.40
C ALA A 457 7.84 -13.59 -14.13
N ARG A 458 7.15 -13.94 -15.24
CA ARG A 458 7.55 -15.02 -16.16
C ARG A 458 7.75 -14.48 -17.56
N PHE A 459 8.65 -15.09 -18.32
CA PHE A 459 8.79 -14.80 -19.74
C PHE A 459 7.59 -15.31 -20.55
N GLU A 460 7.02 -14.46 -21.39
CA GLU A 460 5.91 -14.77 -22.31
C GLU A 460 6.39 -14.94 -23.75
N THR A 461 7.44 -14.24 -24.12
CA THR A 461 8.13 -14.36 -25.39
C THR A 461 9.58 -14.76 -25.18
N GLU A 462 10.28 -15.13 -26.25
CA GLU A 462 11.64 -15.65 -26.14
C GLU A 462 12.61 -15.00 -27.13
N ILE A 463 13.89 -15.07 -26.79
CA ILE A 463 15.00 -14.87 -27.70
C ILE A 463 15.76 -16.20 -27.78
N ALA A 464 15.80 -16.77 -28.98
CA ALA A 464 16.47 -18.04 -29.26
C ALA A 464 17.39 -17.89 -30.50
N LYS A 465 18.46 -17.10 -30.31
CA LYS A 465 19.56 -16.92 -31.28
C LYS A 465 20.73 -17.82 -30.91
N ASN A 466 21.77 -17.87 -31.79
CA ASN A 466 23.01 -18.59 -31.53
C ASN A 466 22.81 -20.07 -31.19
N ASN A 467 21.95 -20.75 -31.96
CA ASN A 467 21.58 -22.16 -31.80
C ASN A 467 20.85 -22.51 -30.49
N ALA A 468 20.40 -21.51 -29.72
CA ALA A 468 19.60 -21.79 -28.55
C ALA A 468 18.25 -22.44 -28.93
N PRO A 469 17.82 -23.48 -28.23
CA PRO A 469 16.57 -24.16 -28.53
C PRO A 469 15.37 -23.22 -28.27
N LYS A 470 14.38 -23.29 -29.16
CA LYS A 470 13.11 -22.56 -29.01
C LYS A 470 12.22 -23.21 -27.95
N GLY A 471 11.35 -22.43 -27.32
CA GLY A 471 10.38 -22.89 -26.32
C GLY A 471 10.96 -23.07 -24.91
N VAL A 472 12.27 -22.94 -24.72
CA VAL A 472 12.89 -23.15 -23.40
C VAL A 472 12.74 -21.92 -22.48
N MET A 473 12.68 -20.72 -23.04
CA MET A 473 12.62 -19.48 -22.26
C MET A 473 11.20 -19.16 -21.76
N VAL A 474 10.20 -19.41 -22.60
CA VAL A 474 8.79 -19.11 -22.30
C VAL A 474 8.33 -19.86 -21.04
N GLY A 475 7.60 -19.17 -20.15
CA GLY A 475 7.11 -19.70 -18.88
C GLY A 475 8.14 -19.77 -17.76
N THR A 476 9.44 -19.57 -18.05
CA THR A 476 10.47 -19.55 -17.00
C THR A 476 10.41 -18.26 -16.18
N THR A 477 10.96 -18.28 -14.98
CA THR A 477 10.98 -17.11 -14.10
C THR A 477 11.90 -16.02 -14.62
N ALA A 478 11.32 -14.85 -14.88
CA ALA A 478 12.03 -13.64 -15.32
C ALA A 478 12.47 -12.76 -14.13
N ILE A 479 11.63 -12.67 -13.08
CA ILE A 479 11.95 -11.94 -11.86
C ILE A 479 11.60 -12.83 -10.69
N ALA A 480 12.56 -13.06 -9.80
CA ALA A 480 12.44 -13.90 -8.63
C ALA A 480 12.75 -13.11 -7.35
N LEU A 481 12.08 -13.45 -6.26
CA LEU A 481 12.45 -12.97 -4.93
C LEU A 481 12.55 -14.12 -3.95
N GLY A 482 13.47 -13.99 -2.97
CA GLY A 482 13.63 -14.96 -1.89
C GLY A 482 14.09 -14.30 -0.61
N ASP A 483 14.02 -15.06 0.46
CA ASP A 483 14.55 -14.68 1.76
C ASP A 483 15.84 -15.48 2.02
N PHE A 484 16.84 -14.87 2.67
CA PHE A 484 18.08 -15.54 3.06
C PHE A 484 18.50 -15.08 4.46
N GLY A 485 18.32 -15.93 5.45
CA GLY A 485 18.40 -15.54 6.86
C GLY A 485 17.34 -14.50 7.19
N ASN A 486 17.75 -13.35 7.72
CA ASN A 486 16.85 -12.22 7.99
C ASN A 486 16.76 -11.24 6.81
N GLY A 487 17.50 -11.46 5.73
CA GLY A 487 17.61 -10.55 4.59
C GLY A 487 16.79 -10.99 3.39
N ARG A 488 16.83 -10.16 2.34
CA ARG A 488 15.97 -10.28 1.16
C ARG A 488 16.78 -10.25 -0.12
N VAL A 489 16.40 -11.08 -1.06
CA VAL A 489 17.05 -11.18 -2.36
C VAL A 489 16.00 -10.98 -3.45
N ILE A 490 16.26 -10.09 -4.41
CA ILE A 490 15.45 -9.96 -5.61
C ILE A 490 16.35 -10.02 -6.85
N CYS A 491 15.96 -10.80 -7.84
CA CYS A 491 16.73 -11.03 -9.05
C CYS A 491 15.92 -10.72 -10.30
N PHE A 492 16.46 -9.86 -11.14
CA PHE A 492 15.94 -9.53 -12.47
C PHE A 492 16.80 -10.22 -13.52
N SER A 493 16.23 -11.16 -14.26
CA SER A 493 16.89 -11.73 -15.44
C SER A 493 17.00 -10.69 -16.57
N PRO A 494 15.92 -9.93 -16.92
CA PRO A 494 16.00 -8.82 -17.86
C PRO A 494 16.60 -7.56 -17.24
N HIS A 495 16.63 -6.48 -18.02
CA HIS A 495 17.25 -5.21 -17.69
C HIS A 495 16.22 -4.06 -17.58
N PRO A 496 15.46 -3.93 -16.50
CA PRO A 496 14.53 -2.81 -16.34
C PRO A 496 15.22 -1.46 -16.33
N GLU A 497 16.49 -1.38 -15.88
CA GLU A 497 17.30 -0.15 -15.91
C GLU A 497 17.67 0.31 -17.34
N LYS A 498 17.53 -0.57 -18.33
CA LYS A 498 17.78 -0.29 -19.74
C LYS A 498 16.49 -0.16 -20.55
N THR A 499 15.34 -0.29 -19.90
CA THR A 499 14.03 -0.22 -20.55
C THR A 499 13.36 1.10 -20.19
N PRO A 500 13.23 2.05 -21.13
CA PRO A 500 12.61 3.34 -20.85
C PRO A 500 11.20 3.18 -20.22
N GLY A 501 10.96 3.83 -19.08
CA GLY A 501 9.71 3.77 -18.34
C GLY A 501 9.58 2.60 -17.36
N LEU A 502 10.56 1.68 -17.28
CA LEU A 502 10.57 0.59 -16.29
C LEU A 502 11.61 0.79 -15.18
N GLU A 503 12.27 1.94 -15.13
CA GLU A 503 13.24 2.25 -14.06
C GLU A 503 12.58 2.16 -12.67
N SER A 504 11.30 2.54 -12.56
CA SER A 504 10.51 2.44 -11.32
C SER A 504 10.37 1.00 -10.83
N MET A 505 10.25 0.01 -11.73
CA MET A 505 10.21 -1.41 -11.38
C MET A 505 11.48 -1.82 -10.60
N LEU A 506 12.65 -1.43 -11.08
CA LEU A 506 13.91 -1.71 -10.40
C LEU A 506 13.99 -1.00 -9.06
N LEU A 507 13.62 0.30 -9.00
CA LEU A 507 13.67 1.10 -7.79
C LEU A 507 12.77 0.52 -6.68
N GLN A 508 11.57 0.05 -7.02
CA GLN A 508 10.69 -0.64 -6.07
C GLN A 508 11.31 -1.95 -5.56
N GLY A 509 11.93 -2.74 -6.43
CA GLY A 509 12.67 -3.93 -6.03
C GLY A 509 13.82 -3.62 -5.06
N ILE A 510 14.56 -2.53 -5.27
CA ILE A 510 15.64 -2.07 -4.38
C ILE A 510 15.05 -1.65 -3.02
N HIS A 511 13.96 -0.90 -3.00
CA HIS A 511 13.28 -0.52 -1.76
C HIS A 511 12.77 -1.73 -0.98
N TRP A 512 12.19 -2.71 -1.68
CA TRP A 512 11.74 -3.94 -1.06
C TRP A 512 12.91 -4.71 -0.43
N ALA A 513 14.02 -4.87 -1.14
CA ALA A 513 15.22 -5.53 -0.65
C ALA A 513 15.79 -4.79 0.58
N GLY A 514 15.76 -3.47 0.59
CA GLY A 514 16.21 -2.63 1.71
C GLY A 514 15.32 -2.63 2.95
N GLY A 515 14.31 -3.49 3.01
CA GLY A 515 13.47 -3.66 4.21
C GLY A 515 12.33 -2.66 4.34
N LYS A 516 12.07 -1.79 3.37
CA LYS A 516 10.83 -1.03 3.34
C LYS A 516 9.66 -2.00 3.32
N LYS A 517 8.85 -2.02 4.38
CA LYS A 517 7.56 -2.73 4.34
C LYS A 517 6.75 -2.13 3.19
N ILE A 518 6.53 -2.91 2.16
CA ILE A 518 5.55 -2.57 1.14
C ILE A 518 4.20 -2.83 1.80
N SER A 519 3.46 -1.75 2.07
CA SER A 519 2.16 -1.82 2.72
C SER A 519 1.11 -2.28 1.71
N ARG A 520 1.10 -3.58 1.44
CA ARG A 520 -0.09 -4.30 0.98
C ARG A 520 -0.05 -5.68 1.64
N PRO A 521 -0.98 -6.00 2.52
CA PRO A 521 -1.23 -7.39 2.88
C PRO A 521 -1.80 -8.11 1.66
N PHE A 522 -1.35 -9.32 1.45
CA PHE A 522 -1.87 -10.27 0.48
C PHE A 522 -3.33 -10.59 0.78
#